data_8924db0781e11cbb7af2145de4b92390
#
_entry.id   8924db0781e11cbb7af2145de4b92390
#
_cell.length_a   1.000
_cell.length_b   1.000
_cell.length_c   1.000
_cell.angle_alpha   90.00
_cell.angle_beta   90.00
_cell.angle_gamma   90.00
#
_symmetry.space_group_name_H-M   'P 1'
#
loop_
_entity.id
_entity.type
_entity.pdbx_description
1 polymer ?
#
loop_
_entity_poly.entity_id
_entity_poly.type
_entity_poly.pdbx_seq_one_letter_code
_entity_poly.pdbx_strand_id
1 'polypeptide(L)'
;SSSNTIYWYQNDGSGGFGPEQIVTTIPASPNSVSAADLDGDGDLDVLASSSLDDTVAWFRNNGTGVFGTRRVISTLVDNAQAAYAVDLDGDGDLDVVTASFNDDTIAWFANNGSGSFGAMQVISTLANSARWVWAEDLDGDGDEDVLSASSLDDKIAWYENNGSGGFGPQIIISNNANGAAFVTTG
;
A
#
# COMPACT_ATOMS: atom_id res chain seq x y z
N SER A 1 -24.86 3.01 4.39
CA SER A 1 -24.02 4.21 4.28
C SER A 1 -22.58 3.75 4.54
N SER A 2 -21.74 3.78 3.53
CA SER A 2 -20.31 3.60 3.72
C SER A 2 -19.80 4.73 4.63
N SER A 3 -19.32 4.41 5.83
CA SER A 3 -18.70 5.43 6.65
C SER A 3 -17.30 5.69 6.09
N ASN A 4 -17.01 6.92 5.68
CA ASN A 4 -15.70 7.34 5.24
C ASN A 4 -14.75 7.52 6.45
N THR A 5 -14.73 6.55 7.37
CA THR A 5 -14.03 6.69 8.65
C THR A 5 -13.08 5.51 8.83
N ILE A 6 -11.86 5.81 9.22
CA ILE A 6 -10.88 4.81 9.67
C ILE A 6 -10.86 4.84 11.19
N TYR A 7 -10.97 3.65 11.78
CA TYR A 7 -10.97 3.42 13.24
C TYR A 7 -9.84 2.48 13.62
N TRP A 8 -9.43 2.57 14.88
CA TRP A 8 -8.57 1.58 15.50
C TRP A 8 -9.08 1.20 16.89
N TYR A 9 -8.64 0.06 17.38
CA TYR A 9 -9.03 -0.48 18.67
C TYR A 9 -7.77 -0.90 19.42
N GLN A 10 -7.59 -0.38 20.63
CA GLN A 10 -6.46 -0.77 21.45
C GLN A 10 -6.64 -2.22 21.93
N ASN A 11 -5.63 -3.07 21.65
CA ASN A 11 -5.56 -4.42 22.21
C ASN A 11 -5.03 -4.35 23.66
N ASP A 12 -5.67 -5.08 24.57
CA ASP A 12 -5.26 -5.15 25.98
C ASP A 12 -4.17 -6.20 26.26
N GLY A 13 -3.68 -6.89 25.20
CA GLY A 13 -2.67 -7.95 25.29
C GLY A 13 -3.19 -9.31 25.77
N SER A 14 -4.49 -9.43 26.08
CA SER A 14 -5.15 -10.67 26.50
C SER A 14 -6.24 -11.13 25.52
N GLY A 15 -6.35 -10.48 24.37
CA GLY A 15 -7.36 -10.74 23.34
C GLY A 15 -8.62 -9.88 23.48
N GLY A 16 -8.66 -8.95 24.42
CA GLY A 16 -9.72 -7.94 24.51
C GLY A 16 -9.33 -6.66 23.74
N PHE A 17 -10.35 -5.95 23.26
CA PHE A 17 -10.19 -4.68 22.55
C PHE A 17 -10.93 -3.57 23.29
N GLY A 18 -10.28 -2.40 23.36
CA GLY A 18 -10.85 -1.17 23.91
C GLY A 18 -11.97 -0.59 23.05
N PRO A 19 -12.49 0.59 23.43
CA PRO A 19 -13.49 1.29 22.63
C PRO A 19 -12.90 1.75 21.29
N GLU A 20 -13.79 1.95 20.30
CA GLU A 20 -13.48 2.54 19.01
C GLU A 20 -12.82 3.91 19.15
N GLN A 21 -11.73 4.11 18.43
CA GLN A 21 -10.99 5.37 18.35
C GLN A 21 -10.86 5.79 16.88
N ILE A 22 -11.16 7.04 16.59
CA ILE A 22 -11.15 7.57 15.22
C ILE A 22 -9.73 7.97 14.85
N VAL A 23 -9.21 7.40 13.75
CA VAL A 23 -8.01 7.90 13.08
C VAL A 23 -8.38 9.13 12.24
N THR A 24 -9.39 9.00 11.38
CA THR A 24 -9.84 10.06 10.47
C THR A 24 -11.25 9.82 9.94
N THR A 25 -11.91 10.89 9.52
CA THR A 25 -13.22 10.87 8.83
C THR A 25 -13.13 11.43 7.40
N ILE A 26 -11.93 11.66 6.88
CA ILE A 26 -11.69 12.40 5.63
C ILE A 26 -11.63 11.52 4.37
N PRO A 27 -11.16 10.24 4.40
CA PRO A 27 -10.96 9.50 3.16
C PRO A 27 -12.29 9.26 2.43
N ALA A 28 -12.26 9.43 1.12
CA ALA A 28 -13.43 9.17 0.27
C ALA A 28 -13.39 7.71 -0.21
N SER A 29 -14.14 6.85 0.47
CA SER A 29 -14.16 5.40 0.21
C SER A 29 -12.79 4.74 0.43
N PRO A 30 -12.32 4.60 1.68
CA PRO A 30 -11.07 3.93 1.97
C PRO A 30 -11.18 2.44 1.59
N ASN A 31 -10.20 1.94 0.81
CA ASN A 31 -10.16 0.56 0.31
C ASN A 31 -9.14 -0.30 1.04
N SER A 32 -7.96 0.23 1.31
CA SER A 32 -6.97 -0.44 2.14
C SER A 32 -6.53 0.43 3.30
N VAL A 33 -6.18 -0.22 4.40
CA VAL A 33 -5.55 0.39 5.56
C VAL A 33 -4.49 -0.56 6.10
N SER A 34 -3.33 -0.02 6.43
CA SER A 34 -2.24 -0.73 7.09
C SER A 34 -1.55 0.16 8.11
N ALA A 35 -0.71 -0.45 8.95
CA ALA A 35 0.09 0.26 9.94
C ALA A 35 1.56 0.01 9.68
N ALA A 36 2.37 1.08 9.65
CA ALA A 36 3.80 1.05 9.44
C ALA A 36 4.45 2.31 10.03
N ASP A 37 5.70 2.24 10.45
CA ASP A 37 6.48 3.40 10.85
C ASP A 37 7.01 4.11 9.60
N LEU A 38 6.31 5.15 9.15
CA LEU A 38 6.60 5.84 7.89
C LEU A 38 7.52 7.06 8.06
N ASP A 39 7.74 7.53 9.29
CA ASP A 39 8.63 8.68 9.53
C ASP A 39 9.83 8.35 10.43
N GLY A 40 10.03 7.05 10.74
CA GLY A 40 11.20 6.56 11.45
C GLY A 40 11.25 6.93 12.94
N ASP A 41 10.09 7.30 13.54
CA ASP A 41 10.04 7.72 14.94
C ASP A 41 9.79 6.56 15.94
N GLY A 42 9.55 5.34 15.42
CA GLY A 42 9.32 4.11 16.19
C GLY A 42 7.87 3.84 16.51
N ASP A 43 6.95 4.73 16.15
CA ASP A 43 5.50 4.59 16.36
C ASP A 43 4.79 4.19 15.05
N LEU A 44 3.86 3.24 15.11
CA LEU A 44 3.14 2.82 13.90
C LEU A 44 2.12 3.90 13.48
N ASP A 45 2.31 4.41 12.27
CA ASP A 45 1.39 5.30 11.56
C ASP A 45 0.31 4.51 10.82
N VAL A 46 -0.70 5.19 10.29
CA VAL A 46 -1.73 4.59 9.45
C VAL A 46 -1.55 5.02 8.01
N LEU A 47 -1.36 4.06 7.10
CA LEU A 47 -1.38 4.23 5.65
C LEU A 47 -2.76 3.85 5.11
N ALA A 48 -3.32 4.63 4.18
CA ALA A 48 -4.61 4.36 3.57
C ALA A 48 -4.66 4.72 2.09
N SER A 49 -5.33 3.87 1.29
CA SER A 49 -5.77 4.18 -0.07
C SER A 49 -7.24 4.56 -0.08
N SER A 50 -7.64 5.46 -0.97
CA SER A 50 -9.00 5.96 -1.12
C SER A 50 -9.38 6.05 -2.59
N SER A 51 -10.46 5.37 -2.99
CA SER A 51 -10.81 5.19 -4.40
C SER A 51 -11.64 6.31 -5.02
N LEU A 52 -12.38 7.10 -4.24
CA LEU A 52 -13.23 8.16 -4.80
C LEU A 52 -12.53 9.52 -4.90
N ASP A 53 -11.40 9.70 -4.25
CA ASP A 53 -10.58 10.91 -4.33
C ASP A 53 -9.16 10.64 -4.84
N ASP A 54 -8.93 9.43 -5.41
CA ASP A 54 -7.70 9.03 -6.10
C ASP A 54 -6.45 9.23 -5.25
N THR A 55 -6.57 8.98 -3.93
CA THR A 55 -5.55 9.38 -2.98
C THR A 55 -4.92 8.18 -2.27
N VAL A 56 -3.61 8.23 -2.12
CA VAL A 56 -2.87 7.51 -1.09
C VAL A 56 -2.34 8.51 -0.09
N ALA A 57 -2.59 8.25 1.19
CA ALA A 57 -2.24 9.17 2.27
C ALA A 57 -1.90 8.39 3.55
N TRP A 58 -1.20 9.06 4.46
CA TRP A 58 -0.89 8.52 5.77
C TRP A 58 -1.24 9.49 6.90
N PHE A 59 -1.29 8.98 8.13
CA PHE A 59 -1.66 9.70 9.33
C PHE A 59 -0.63 9.37 10.41
N ARG A 60 0.19 10.37 10.76
CA ARG A 60 1.22 10.20 11.78
C ARG A 60 0.61 9.92 13.14
N ASN A 61 1.10 8.87 13.80
CA ASN A 61 0.87 8.62 15.21
C ASN A 61 1.82 9.48 16.06
N ASN A 62 1.42 9.83 17.24
CA ASN A 62 2.26 10.56 18.21
C ASN A 62 2.78 9.66 19.36
N GLY A 63 2.74 8.34 19.17
CA GLY A 63 3.13 7.36 20.19
C GLY A 63 2.09 7.06 21.27
N THR A 64 0.94 7.72 21.24
CA THR A 64 -0.15 7.50 22.20
C THR A 64 -1.47 7.08 21.55
N GLY A 65 -1.43 6.75 20.25
CA GLY A 65 -2.62 6.40 19.46
C GLY A 65 -3.46 7.61 19.04
N VAL A 66 -2.89 8.81 19.11
CA VAL A 66 -3.53 10.02 18.55
C VAL A 66 -2.89 10.33 17.22
N PHE A 67 -3.72 10.31 16.17
CA PHE A 67 -3.29 10.51 14.81
C PHE A 67 -3.41 11.97 14.35
N GLY A 68 -2.41 12.41 13.60
CA GLY A 68 -2.33 13.77 13.05
C GLY A 68 -3.25 13.99 11.84
N THR A 69 -3.08 15.13 11.19
CA THR A 69 -3.81 15.45 9.96
C THR A 69 -3.33 14.58 8.79
N ARG A 70 -4.22 14.34 7.82
CA ARG A 70 -3.95 13.65 6.56
C ARG A 70 -2.71 14.23 5.87
N ARG A 71 -1.73 13.38 5.57
CA ARG A 71 -0.56 13.68 4.77
C ARG A 71 -0.68 12.90 3.44
N VAL A 72 -0.84 13.64 2.36
CA VAL A 72 -1.04 13.05 1.02
C VAL A 72 0.30 12.63 0.45
N ILE A 73 0.41 11.36 0.04
CA ILE A 73 1.54 10.82 -0.72
C ILE A 73 1.32 11.14 -2.19
N SER A 74 0.13 10.80 -2.72
CA SER A 74 -0.22 11.05 -4.13
C SER A 74 -1.71 11.21 -4.33
N THR A 75 -2.08 11.97 -5.37
CA THR A 75 -3.44 12.07 -5.95
C THR A 75 -3.44 11.61 -7.42
N LEU A 76 -2.41 10.86 -7.84
CA LEU A 76 -2.24 10.37 -9.21
C LEU A 76 -2.54 8.86 -9.33
N VAL A 77 -3.12 8.26 -8.28
CA VAL A 77 -3.43 6.83 -8.17
C VAL A 77 -4.91 6.67 -8.50
N ASP A 78 -5.28 6.63 -9.79
CA ASP A 78 -6.68 6.65 -10.26
C ASP A 78 -7.46 5.44 -9.73
N ASN A 79 -8.44 5.68 -8.86
CA ASN A 79 -9.17 4.67 -8.11
C ASN A 79 -8.23 3.76 -7.28
N ALA A 80 -7.54 4.36 -6.28
CA ALA A 80 -6.57 3.68 -5.42
C ALA A 80 -7.21 2.51 -4.66
N GLN A 81 -6.83 1.27 -5.01
CA GLN A 81 -7.38 0.06 -4.42
C GLN A 81 -6.54 -0.44 -3.24
N ALA A 82 -5.23 -0.44 -3.37
CA ALA A 82 -4.32 -0.90 -2.34
C ALA A 82 -3.12 0.04 -2.21
N ALA A 83 -2.59 0.10 -0.98
CA ALA A 83 -1.30 0.67 -0.66
C ALA A 83 -0.62 -0.20 0.41
N TYR A 84 0.67 -0.45 0.23
CA TYR A 84 1.48 -1.28 1.11
C TYR A 84 2.84 -0.61 1.38
N ALA A 85 3.32 -0.69 2.62
CA ALA A 85 4.58 -0.10 3.04
C ALA A 85 5.68 -1.17 3.10
N VAL A 86 6.79 -0.94 2.41
CA VAL A 86 7.92 -1.87 2.28
C VAL A 86 9.15 -1.12 1.79
N ASP A 87 10.36 -1.52 2.18
CA ASP A 87 11.63 -0.98 1.67
C ASP A 87 11.90 -1.57 0.28
N LEU A 88 11.74 -0.78 -0.78
CA LEU A 88 11.90 -1.22 -2.17
C LEU A 88 13.24 -0.83 -2.80
N ASP A 89 13.94 0.15 -2.25
CA ASP A 89 15.23 0.58 -2.80
C ASP A 89 16.43 0.25 -1.91
N GLY A 90 16.19 -0.45 -0.79
CA GLY A 90 17.23 -0.99 0.07
C GLY A 90 17.91 0.07 0.94
N ASP A 91 17.27 1.24 1.14
CA ASP A 91 17.85 2.34 1.94
C ASP A 91 17.49 2.24 3.43
N GLY A 92 16.59 1.32 3.80
CA GLY A 92 16.14 1.03 5.16
C GLY A 92 14.90 1.81 5.59
N ASP A 93 14.38 2.69 4.73
CA ASP A 93 13.17 3.46 4.96
C ASP A 93 11.97 2.78 4.27
N LEU A 94 10.79 2.79 4.89
CA LEU A 94 9.62 2.17 4.27
C LEU A 94 9.02 3.05 3.19
N ASP A 95 9.08 2.59 1.94
CA ASP A 95 8.43 3.15 0.76
C ASP A 95 6.95 2.77 0.71
N VAL A 96 6.22 3.27 -0.28
CA VAL A 96 4.81 2.89 -0.50
C VAL A 96 4.60 2.41 -1.92
N VAL A 97 4.15 1.16 -2.09
CA VAL A 97 3.70 0.60 -3.36
C VAL A 97 2.19 0.62 -3.45
N THR A 98 1.63 0.85 -4.65
CA THR A 98 0.19 1.07 -4.87
C THR A 98 -0.36 0.33 -6.07
N ALA A 99 -1.65 -0.01 -6.01
CA ALA A 99 -2.42 -0.54 -7.12
C ALA A 99 -3.55 0.43 -7.49
N SER A 100 -3.60 0.84 -8.75
CA SER A 100 -4.61 1.73 -9.35
C SER A 100 -5.52 0.95 -10.28
N PHE A 101 -6.84 1.06 -10.08
CA PHE A 101 -7.81 0.26 -10.79
C PHE A 101 -8.16 0.78 -12.19
N ASN A 102 -8.29 2.11 -12.36
CA ASN A 102 -8.80 2.69 -13.59
C ASN A 102 -7.71 2.90 -14.66
N ASP A 103 -6.46 3.06 -14.25
CA ASP A 103 -5.33 3.28 -15.15
C ASP A 103 -4.38 2.07 -15.24
N ASP A 104 -4.80 0.92 -14.68
CA ASP A 104 -4.10 -0.37 -14.79
C ASP A 104 -2.66 -0.35 -14.22
N THR A 105 -2.37 0.57 -13.28
CA THR A 105 -1.01 0.90 -12.86
C THR A 105 -0.64 0.25 -11.52
N ILE A 106 0.55 -0.32 -11.48
CA ILE A 106 1.31 -0.60 -10.26
C ILE A 106 2.43 0.43 -10.21
N ALA A 107 2.52 1.17 -9.10
CA ALA A 107 3.53 2.21 -8.91
C ALA A 107 4.02 2.25 -7.46
N TRP A 108 5.15 2.91 -7.22
CA TRP A 108 5.67 3.12 -5.90
C TRP A 108 6.19 4.54 -5.69
N PHE A 109 6.44 4.90 -4.44
CA PHE A 109 6.87 6.21 -3.98
C PHE A 109 8.00 6.04 -2.97
N ALA A 110 9.22 6.48 -3.34
CA ALA A 110 10.36 6.44 -2.43
C ALA A 110 10.15 7.38 -1.24
N ASN A 111 10.39 6.90 -0.06
CA ASN A 111 10.41 7.67 1.19
C ASN A 111 11.83 8.15 1.49
N ASN A 112 11.98 9.16 2.28
CA ASN A 112 13.28 9.68 2.74
C ASN A 112 13.52 9.46 4.24
N GLY A 113 12.80 8.51 4.84
CA GLY A 113 12.87 8.17 6.27
C GLY A 113 12.23 9.18 7.23
N SER A 114 11.58 10.21 6.71
CA SER A 114 10.88 11.20 7.52
C SER A 114 9.42 11.42 7.10
N GLY A 115 8.85 10.45 6.37
CA GLY A 115 7.49 10.49 5.86
C GLY A 115 7.28 11.48 4.71
N SER A 116 8.35 11.79 3.98
CA SER A 116 8.31 12.62 2.77
C SER A 116 8.57 11.76 1.54
N PHE A 117 7.59 11.67 0.67
CA PHE A 117 7.60 10.77 -0.48
C PHE A 117 7.97 11.49 -1.78
N GLY A 118 8.74 10.81 -2.63
CA GLY A 118 9.16 11.26 -3.95
C GLY A 118 8.04 11.23 -4.98
N ALA A 119 8.40 11.47 -6.24
CA ALA A 119 7.47 11.36 -7.36
C ALA A 119 7.07 9.90 -7.61
N MET A 120 5.87 9.68 -8.17
CA MET A 120 5.38 8.37 -8.59
C MET A 120 6.37 7.70 -9.57
N GLN A 121 6.79 6.50 -9.26
CA GLN A 121 7.60 5.63 -10.11
C GLN A 121 6.73 4.44 -10.56
N VAL A 122 6.54 4.32 -11.88
CA VAL A 122 5.67 3.29 -12.45
C VAL A 122 6.45 1.98 -12.58
N ILE A 123 5.93 0.91 -11.96
CA ILE A 123 6.42 -0.46 -12.12
C ILE A 123 5.80 -1.09 -13.39
N SER A 124 4.48 -0.97 -13.55
CA SER A 124 3.76 -1.54 -14.68
C SER A 124 2.45 -0.81 -14.96
N THR A 125 2.04 -0.79 -16.25
CA THR A 125 0.70 -0.36 -16.70
C THR A 125 -0.04 -1.54 -17.37
N LEU A 126 0.32 -2.77 -17.03
CA LEU A 126 -0.21 -3.99 -17.62
C LEU A 126 -1.08 -4.81 -16.64
N ALA A 127 -1.41 -4.25 -15.47
CA ALA A 127 -2.21 -4.89 -14.44
C ALA A 127 -3.69 -4.46 -14.58
N ASN A 128 -4.41 -5.02 -15.57
CA ASN A 128 -5.74 -4.53 -15.96
C ASN A 128 -6.75 -4.59 -14.81
N SER A 129 -7.18 -3.40 -14.36
CA SER A 129 -7.95 -3.20 -13.13
C SER A 129 -7.26 -3.77 -11.89
N ALA A 130 -6.08 -3.24 -11.60
CA ALA A 130 -5.28 -3.63 -10.45
C ALA A 130 -6.04 -3.43 -9.15
N ARG A 131 -6.13 -4.49 -8.33
CA ARG A 131 -6.88 -4.49 -7.06
C ARG A 131 -6.01 -4.61 -5.84
N TRP A 132 -4.89 -5.31 -5.97
CA TRP A 132 -4.02 -5.57 -4.84
C TRP A 132 -2.56 -5.57 -5.25
N VAL A 133 -1.74 -5.21 -4.32
CA VAL A 133 -0.28 -5.26 -4.41
C VAL A 133 0.27 -5.82 -3.09
N TRP A 134 1.33 -6.59 -3.19
CA TRP A 134 2.08 -7.17 -2.07
C TRP A 134 3.56 -7.15 -2.41
N ALA A 135 4.43 -7.19 -1.42
CA ALA A 135 5.87 -7.32 -1.64
C ALA A 135 6.47 -8.39 -0.73
N GLU A 136 7.43 -9.14 -1.28
CA GLU A 136 8.18 -10.20 -0.62
C GLU A 136 9.38 -10.57 -1.48
N ASP A 137 10.50 -10.99 -0.89
CA ASP A 137 11.64 -11.60 -1.60
C ASP A 137 11.21 -12.96 -2.17
N LEU A 138 10.86 -12.99 -3.47
CA LEU A 138 10.28 -14.18 -4.11
C LEU A 138 11.32 -15.12 -4.73
N ASP A 139 12.49 -14.61 -5.09
CA ASP A 139 13.54 -15.42 -5.70
C ASP A 139 14.71 -15.72 -4.77
N GLY A 140 14.74 -15.10 -3.58
CA GLY A 140 15.72 -15.38 -2.54
C GLY A 140 17.01 -14.60 -2.71
N ASP A 141 16.99 -13.47 -3.41
CA ASP A 141 18.15 -12.62 -3.62
C ASP A 141 18.34 -11.54 -2.52
N GLY A 142 17.34 -11.36 -1.68
CA GLY A 142 17.33 -10.46 -0.53
C GLY A 142 16.65 -9.12 -0.78
N ASP A 143 16.12 -8.91 -1.98
CA ASP A 143 15.41 -7.70 -2.38
C ASP A 143 13.90 -7.95 -2.41
N GLU A 144 13.10 -6.97 -1.98
CA GLU A 144 11.64 -7.11 -1.95
C GLU A 144 11.03 -6.93 -3.35
N ASP A 145 10.49 -8.00 -3.90
CA ASP A 145 9.78 -8.03 -5.19
C ASP A 145 8.34 -7.59 -5.05
N VAL A 146 7.68 -7.22 -6.15
CA VAL A 146 6.28 -6.81 -6.15
C VAL A 146 5.39 -7.86 -6.83
N LEU A 147 4.30 -8.21 -6.15
CA LEU A 147 3.19 -9.00 -6.67
C LEU A 147 1.97 -8.13 -6.94
N SER A 148 1.23 -8.42 -8.01
CA SER A 148 -0.06 -7.80 -8.28
C SER A 148 -1.17 -8.80 -8.55
N ALA A 149 -2.40 -8.44 -8.13
CA ALA A 149 -3.63 -9.09 -8.54
C ALA A 149 -4.46 -8.12 -9.38
N SER A 150 -4.84 -8.52 -10.61
CA SER A 150 -5.64 -7.72 -11.53
C SER A 150 -6.87 -8.47 -12.02
N SER A 151 -8.04 -7.81 -11.93
CA SER A 151 -9.34 -8.50 -11.95
C SER A 151 -10.00 -8.60 -13.31
N LEU A 152 -9.66 -7.73 -14.28
CA LEU A 152 -10.27 -7.80 -15.63
C LEU A 152 -9.48 -8.67 -16.59
N ASP A 153 -8.26 -9.02 -16.28
CA ASP A 153 -7.43 -9.93 -17.06
C ASP A 153 -7.07 -11.21 -16.32
N ASP A 154 -7.71 -11.43 -15.15
CA ASP A 154 -7.61 -12.64 -14.33
C ASP A 154 -6.15 -13.01 -13.96
N LYS A 155 -5.28 -12.00 -13.80
CA LYS A 155 -3.85 -12.21 -13.59
C LYS A 155 -3.41 -12.10 -12.14
N ILE A 156 -2.44 -12.95 -11.82
CA ILE A 156 -1.45 -12.73 -10.76
C ILE A 156 -0.11 -12.56 -11.46
N ALA A 157 0.59 -11.49 -11.18
CA ALA A 157 1.88 -11.19 -11.78
C ALA A 157 2.93 -10.79 -10.74
N TRP A 158 4.17 -10.95 -11.10
CA TRP A 158 5.36 -10.65 -10.35
C TRP A 158 6.26 -9.68 -11.13
N TYR A 159 6.93 -8.80 -10.40
CA TYR A 159 7.89 -7.83 -10.90
C TYR A 159 9.15 -7.94 -10.04
N GLU A 160 10.21 -8.51 -10.63
CA GLU A 160 11.54 -8.68 -10.00
C GLU A 160 12.15 -7.31 -9.74
N ASN A 161 12.57 -7.08 -8.51
CA ASN A 161 13.31 -5.88 -8.08
C ASN A 161 14.82 -6.12 -8.22
N ASN A 162 15.59 -5.08 -8.35
CA ASN A 162 17.05 -5.13 -8.42
C ASN A 162 17.73 -4.56 -7.17
N GLY A 163 17.00 -4.41 -6.07
CA GLY A 163 17.47 -3.89 -4.79
C GLY A 163 17.75 -2.39 -4.75
N SER A 164 17.30 -1.65 -5.75
CA SER A 164 17.42 -0.19 -5.80
C SER A 164 16.20 0.47 -6.45
N GLY A 165 15.02 -0.16 -6.28
CA GLY A 165 13.75 0.33 -6.80
C GLY A 165 13.59 0.24 -8.33
N GLY A 166 14.45 -0.51 -9.02
CA GLY A 166 14.33 -0.78 -10.44
C GLY A 166 13.70 -2.15 -10.71
N PHE A 167 12.58 -2.18 -11.43
CA PHE A 167 11.79 -3.39 -11.65
C PHE A 167 11.96 -3.96 -13.05
N GLY A 168 12.00 -5.29 -13.14
CA GLY A 168 11.97 -6.08 -14.37
C GLY A 168 10.59 -6.03 -15.07
N PRO A 169 10.46 -6.69 -16.25
CA PRO A 169 9.19 -6.78 -16.95
C PRO A 169 8.19 -7.65 -16.16
N GLN A 170 6.88 -7.45 -16.41
CA GLN A 170 5.84 -8.28 -15.82
C GLN A 170 6.06 -9.78 -16.10
N ILE A 171 6.16 -10.59 -15.06
CA ILE A 171 6.20 -12.05 -15.11
C ILE A 171 4.84 -12.58 -14.66
N ILE A 172 4.14 -13.29 -15.54
CA ILE A 172 2.80 -13.83 -15.25
C ILE A 172 2.94 -15.14 -14.47
N ILE A 173 2.45 -15.16 -13.23
CA ILE A 173 2.33 -16.36 -12.41
C ILE A 173 1.08 -17.14 -12.80
N SER A 174 -0.05 -16.45 -12.99
CA SER A 174 -1.32 -17.04 -13.43
C SER A 174 -2.11 -16.06 -14.28
N ASN A 175 -2.81 -16.58 -15.31
CA ASN A 175 -3.80 -15.86 -16.10
C ASN A 175 -5.19 -16.52 -16.02
N ASN A 176 -5.43 -17.31 -14.97
CA ASN A 176 -6.69 -18.01 -14.69
C ASN A 176 -7.18 -17.73 -13.26
N ALA A 177 -6.72 -16.66 -12.63
CA ALA A 177 -7.14 -16.23 -11.31
C ALA A 177 -8.44 -15.41 -11.40
N ASN A 178 -9.53 -16.03 -11.81
CA ASN A 178 -10.81 -15.39 -12.18
C ASN A 178 -11.25 -14.30 -11.19
N GLY A 179 -11.23 -13.04 -11.63
CA GLY A 179 -11.52 -11.88 -10.80
C GLY A 179 -10.50 -11.64 -9.69
N ALA A 180 -9.20 -11.89 -9.95
CA ALA A 180 -8.15 -11.74 -8.94
C ALA A 180 -8.27 -10.42 -8.18
N ALA A 181 -8.44 -10.51 -6.88
CA ALA A 181 -8.70 -9.36 -6.01
C ALA A 181 -7.70 -9.23 -4.86
N PHE A 182 -6.92 -10.28 -4.61
CA PHE A 182 -5.96 -10.34 -3.51
C PHE A 182 -4.85 -11.34 -3.82
N VAL A 183 -3.63 -11.02 -3.44
CA VAL A 183 -2.47 -11.92 -3.48
C VAL A 183 -1.61 -11.69 -2.25
N THR A 184 -1.07 -12.73 -1.70
CA THR A 184 -0.07 -12.75 -0.61
C THR A 184 0.76 -14.01 -0.73
N THR A 185 1.90 -14.03 -0.11
CA THR A 185 2.74 -15.20 0.13
C THR A 185 2.41 -15.83 1.47
N GLY A 186 2.88 -17.05 1.74
CA GLY A 186 2.62 -17.78 2.96
C GLY A 186 3.71 -18.77 3.32
#